data_e48b7d397efa2514d68bbaf80241f4c3
#
_entry.id   e48b7d397efa2514d68bbaf80241f4c3
#
_cell.length_a   1.000
_cell.length_b   1.000
_cell.length_c   1.000
_cell.angle_alpha   90.00
_cell.angle_beta   90.00
_cell.angle_gamma   90.00
#
_symmetry.space_group_name_H-M   'P 1'
#
loop_
_entity.id
_entity.type
_entity.pdbx_description
1 polymer ?
#
loop_
_entity_poly.entity_id
_entity_poly.type
_entity_poly.pdbx_seq_one_letter_code
_entity_poly.pdbx_strand_id
1 'polypeptide(L)'
;TIELEPQKGESYYLNFEGVSSAFYVWLNGRFVGYSQVSHCTSEWNVTDYLTRGINRLAVLVVKWSDGSYLEDQDYFRLSGIFREVYLLRRPQAHIVDYQVRQTIHADLEMAEIDVAFTMAGDVTAHCELISPDGVKLAAASGTESVHFTVEAPVLWNDEQPALYTLLIEANGECIRERIALRRLVIEDGVLLLNNRPLKLRGINRHDSHPILGHATPEAHMLRDLYLLKQANCNTIRTSHYPND
;
A
#
# COMPACT_ATOMS: atom_id res chain seq x y z
N THR A 1 23.28 10.41 -6.15
CA THR A 1 23.69 11.18 -4.96
C THR A 1 22.48 11.85 -4.36
N ILE A 2 22.42 11.90 -3.03
CA ILE A 2 21.36 12.53 -2.24
C ILE A 2 22.02 13.65 -1.45
N GLU A 3 21.59 14.88 -1.66
CA GLU A 3 22.04 16.02 -0.86
C GLU A 3 21.03 16.30 0.24
N LEU A 4 21.49 16.24 1.48
CA LEU A 4 20.58 16.36 2.61
C LEU A 4 21.33 16.76 3.88
N GLU A 5 20.61 17.37 4.81
CA GLU A 5 21.05 17.68 6.18
C GLU A 5 20.20 16.90 7.18
N PRO A 6 20.69 15.73 7.67
CA PRO A 6 19.95 14.95 8.64
C PRO A 6 19.62 15.75 9.89
N GLN A 7 18.36 15.69 10.32
CA GLN A 7 17.87 16.43 11.48
C GLN A 7 17.86 15.51 12.71
N LYS A 8 18.23 16.09 13.87
CA LYS A 8 18.14 15.37 15.14
C LYS A 8 16.67 15.11 15.51
N GLY A 9 16.36 13.89 15.90
CA GLY A 9 14.99 13.49 16.24
C GLY A 9 14.18 13.01 15.05
N GLU A 10 14.81 12.84 13.89
CA GLU A 10 14.23 12.24 12.69
C GLU A 10 14.87 10.89 12.37
N SER A 11 14.10 10.04 11.71
CA SER A 11 14.52 8.76 11.13
C SER A 11 14.37 8.82 9.62
N TYR A 12 15.28 8.14 8.92
CA TYR A 12 15.32 8.13 7.47
C TYR A 12 15.27 6.68 6.96
N TYR A 13 14.29 6.39 6.11
CA TYR A 13 14.06 5.07 5.54
C TYR A 13 14.28 5.12 4.03
N LEU A 14 15.17 4.27 3.53
CA LEU A 14 15.42 4.10 2.10
C LEU A 14 14.51 3.00 1.58
N ASN A 15 13.64 3.35 0.64
CA ASN A 15 12.63 2.48 0.07
C ASN A 15 12.91 2.19 -1.40
N PHE A 16 12.71 0.93 -1.80
CA PHE A 16 12.70 0.44 -3.17
C PHE A 16 11.38 -0.31 -3.38
N GLU A 17 10.49 0.21 -4.20
CA GLU A 17 9.16 -0.37 -4.41
C GLU A 17 9.17 -1.58 -5.35
N GLY A 18 10.19 -1.72 -6.17
CA GLY A 18 10.35 -2.88 -7.03
C GLY A 18 11.71 -2.94 -7.73
N VAL A 19 12.41 -4.05 -7.51
CA VAL A 19 13.73 -4.33 -8.13
C VAL A 19 13.83 -5.80 -8.50
N SER A 20 14.06 -6.12 -9.76
CA SER A 20 14.19 -7.50 -10.25
C SER A 20 15.62 -7.80 -10.75
N SER A 21 16.19 -8.97 -10.41
CA SER A 21 15.67 -10.06 -9.60
C SER A 21 16.14 -10.00 -8.15
N ALA A 22 17.34 -9.47 -7.90
CA ALA A 22 17.93 -9.28 -6.58
C ALA A 22 18.83 -8.05 -6.60
N PHE A 23 19.09 -7.45 -5.45
CA PHE A 23 19.95 -6.29 -5.38
C PHE A 23 20.63 -6.12 -4.03
N TYR A 24 21.79 -5.45 -4.08
CA TYR A 24 22.58 -5.04 -2.93
C TYR A 24 22.62 -3.52 -2.87
N VAL A 25 22.61 -2.97 -1.67
CA VAL A 25 22.57 -1.52 -1.42
C VAL A 25 23.72 -1.11 -0.53
N TRP A 26 24.43 -0.03 -0.91
CA TRP A 26 25.43 0.65 -0.10
C TRP A 26 25.11 2.15 -0.02
N LEU A 27 25.28 2.72 1.14
CA LEU A 27 25.18 4.16 1.37
C LEU A 27 26.49 4.66 2.01
N ASN A 28 27.12 5.65 1.38
CA ASN A 28 28.43 6.19 1.78
C ASN A 28 29.52 5.13 1.95
N GLY A 29 29.51 4.11 1.08
CA GLY A 29 30.46 2.99 1.10
C GLY A 29 30.18 1.92 2.15
N ARG A 30 29.17 2.08 2.99
CA ARG A 30 28.75 1.09 3.99
C ARG A 30 27.62 0.23 3.43
N PHE A 31 27.71 -1.09 3.63
CA PHE A 31 26.65 -2.02 3.21
C PHE A 31 25.37 -1.78 4.03
N VAL A 32 24.24 -1.59 3.35
CA VAL A 32 22.92 -1.36 3.94
C VAL A 32 22.10 -2.65 3.98
N GLY A 33 21.99 -3.35 2.85
CA GLY A 33 21.16 -4.54 2.79
C GLY A 33 21.13 -5.21 1.41
N TYR A 34 20.41 -6.34 1.39
CA TYR A 34 20.13 -7.20 0.24
C TYR A 34 18.65 -7.54 0.22
N SER A 35 18.06 -7.61 -0.97
CA SER A 35 16.69 -8.13 -1.16
C SER A 35 16.56 -8.81 -2.53
N GLN A 36 15.61 -9.75 -2.63
CA GLN A 36 15.29 -10.46 -3.88
C GLN A 36 13.79 -10.65 -4.12
N VAL A 37 12.93 -10.04 -3.32
CA VAL A 37 11.47 -10.09 -3.51
C VAL A 37 11.07 -8.96 -4.45
N SER A 38 11.02 -9.26 -5.76
CA SER A 38 11.01 -8.25 -6.82
C SER A 38 9.86 -7.25 -6.79
N HIS A 39 8.65 -7.68 -6.41
CA HIS A 39 7.44 -6.86 -6.47
C HIS A 39 6.92 -6.44 -5.08
N CYS A 40 7.78 -6.53 -4.07
CA CYS A 40 7.49 -6.05 -2.73
C CYS A 40 8.47 -4.94 -2.36
N THR A 41 8.01 -4.01 -1.55
CA THR A 41 8.83 -2.94 -1.01
C THR A 41 9.97 -3.50 -0.17
N SER A 42 11.17 -3.01 -0.42
CA SER A 42 12.34 -3.25 0.43
C SER A 42 12.70 -1.94 1.13
N GLU A 43 12.59 -1.92 2.46
CA GLU A 43 12.84 -0.74 3.28
C GLU A 43 13.97 -0.98 4.26
N TRP A 44 14.86 0.01 4.42
CA TRP A 44 15.94 0.02 5.42
C TRP A 44 15.99 1.35 6.16
N ASN A 45 16.09 1.29 7.49
CA ASN A 45 16.45 2.46 8.27
C ASN A 45 17.93 2.81 8.01
N VAL A 46 18.15 3.95 7.37
CA VAL A 46 19.48 4.43 6.99
C VAL A 46 19.93 5.65 7.79
N THR A 47 19.28 5.99 8.87
CA THR A 47 19.54 7.17 9.69
C THR A 47 21.04 7.28 10.05
N ASP A 48 21.65 6.19 10.53
CA ASP A 48 23.06 6.15 10.96
C ASP A 48 24.05 6.07 9.79
N TYR A 49 23.57 5.95 8.56
CA TYR A 49 24.41 5.91 7.34
C TYR A 49 24.55 7.28 6.71
N LEU A 50 23.64 8.21 7.01
CA LEU A 50 23.59 9.53 6.41
C LEU A 50 24.60 10.50 7.06
N THR A 51 25.15 11.36 6.22
CA THR A 51 26.02 12.45 6.64
C THR A 51 25.49 13.78 6.11
N ARG A 52 25.90 14.87 6.73
CA ARG A 52 25.57 16.22 6.24
C ARG A 52 26.15 16.44 4.85
N GLY A 53 25.36 16.97 3.92
CA GLY A 53 25.73 17.28 2.54
C GLY A 53 25.48 16.12 1.59
N ILE A 54 26.42 15.82 0.74
CA ILE A 54 26.26 14.83 -0.35
C ILE A 54 26.47 13.40 0.18
N ASN A 55 25.42 12.60 0.04
CA ASN A 55 25.43 11.17 0.34
C ASN A 55 25.42 10.38 -0.97
N ARG A 56 26.27 9.34 -1.05
CA ARG A 56 26.41 8.51 -2.24
C ARG A 56 25.70 7.17 -2.05
N LEU A 57 24.60 6.97 -2.77
CA LEU A 57 23.91 5.69 -2.88
C LEU A 57 24.53 4.88 -4.02
N ALA A 58 24.85 3.62 -3.78
CA ALA A 58 25.26 2.64 -4.78
C ALA A 58 24.33 1.41 -4.69
N VAL A 59 23.81 0.96 -5.83
CA VAL A 59 22.94 -0.19 -5.95
C VAL A 59 23.49 -1.13 -7.00
N LEU A 60 23.71 -2.39 -6.64
CA LEU A 60 24.06 -3.46 -7.58
C LEU A 60 22.82 -4.32 -7.81
N VAL A 61 22.24 -4.23 -8.99
CA VAL A 61 21.13 -5.09 -9.41
C VAL A 61 21.67 -6.32 -10.11
N VAL A 62 21.25 -7.50 -9.64
CA VAL A 62 21.62 -8.79 -10.21
C VAL A 62 20.51 -9.28 -11.12
N LYS A 63 20.83 -9.50 -12.40
CA LYS A 63 19.84 -9.95 -13.38
C LYS A 63 19.33 -11.36 -13.11
N TRP A 64 20.19 -12.24 -12.63
CA TRP A 64 19.90 -13.63 -12.35
C TRP A 64 20.22 -13.95 -10.90
N SER A 65 19.29 -14.54 -10.20
CA SER A 65 19.39 -15.03 -8.81
C SER A 65 18.64 -16.36 -8.70
N ASP A 66 18.69 -16.99 -7.54
CA ASP A 66 17.85 -18.14 -7.23
C ASP A 66 16.34 -17.80 -7.34
N GLY A 67 15.93 -16.58 -6.97
CA GLY A 67 14.59 -16.07 -7.19
C GLY A 67 14.14 -16.11 -8.64
N SER A 68 15.04 -15.95 -9.60
CA SER A 68 14.73 -16.06 -11.03
C SER A 68 14.21 -17.45 -11.44
N TYR A 69 14.49 -18.47 -10.64
CA TYR A 69 14.05 -19.86 -10.85
C TYR A 69 12.94 -20.27 -9.89
N LEU A 70 13.01 -19.83 -8.64
CA LEU A 70 12.04 -20.20 -7.60
C LEU A 70 10.76 -19.36 -7.65
N GLU A 71 10.86 -18.12 -8.13
CA GLU A 71 9.73 -17.20 -8.35
C GLU A 71 9.33 -17.19 -9.83
N ASP A 72 9.30 -18.34 -10.48
CA ASP A 72 8.97 -18.47 -11.89
C ASP A 72 7.47 -18.27 -12.12
N GLN A 73 7.08 -17.02 -12.27
CA GLN A 73 5.71 -16.60 -12.55
C GLN A 73 5.53 -16.27 -14.04
N ASP A 74 4.28 -16.26 -14.49
CA ASP A 74 3.92 -15.89 -15.85
C ASP A 74 4.00 -14.37 -16.05
N TYR A 75 5.20 -13.84 -16.26
CA TYR A 75 5.46 -12.43 -16.56
C TYR A 75 6.78 -12.25 -17.33
N PHE A 76 6.98 -11.04 -17.88
CA PHE A 76 8.23 -10.71 -18.57
C PHE A 76 9.42 -10.69 -17.62
N ARG A 77 10.49 -11.40 -17.96
CA ARG A 77 11.72 -11.47 -17.18
C ARG A 77 12.67 -10.33 -17.53
N LEU A 78 12.28 -9.12 -17.20
CA LEU A 78 13.09 -7.94 -17.27
C LEU A 78 13.79 -7.71 -15.93
N SER A 79 14.96 -7.09 -15.95
CA SER A 79 15.72 -6.79 -14.75
C SER A 79 15.91 -5.28 -14.61
N GLY A 80 16.15 -4.84 -13.40
CA GLY A 80 16.39 -3.44 -13.08
C GLY A 80 15.49 -2.93 -11.96
N ILE A 81 15.60 -1.66 -11.69
CA ILE A 81 14.72 -0.92 -10.78
C ILE A 81 13.55 -0.44 -11.63
N PHE A 82 12.34 -0.96 -11.38
CA PHE A 82 11.17 -0.69 -12.24
C PHE A 82 10.05 0.08 -11.55
N ARG A 83 10.14 0.28 -10.23
CA ARG A 83 9.27 1.13 -9.43
C ARG A 83 10.08 2.21 -8.71
N GLU A 84 9.43 3.06 -7.95
CA GLU A 84 10.04 4.20 -7.29
C GLU A 84 11.12 3.82 -6.28
N VAL A 85 12.11 4.72 -6.15
CA VAL A 85 13.13 4.70 -5.08
C VAL A 85 13.13 6.06 -4.41
N TYR A 86 12.90 6.07 -3.11
CA TYR A 86 12.84 7.31 -2.34
C TYR A 86 13.43 7.18 -0.95
N LEU A 87 13.76 8.32 -0.36
CA LEU A 87 14.15 8.44 1.03
C LEU A 87 13.00 9.07 1.80
N LEU A 88 12.37 8.28 2.68
CA LEU A 88 11.29 8.70 3.55
C LEU A 88 11.88 9.29 4.83
N ARG A 89 11.56 10.55 5.15
CA ARG A 89 11.92 11.21 6.39
C ARG A 89 10.73 11.20 7.34
N ARG A 90 10.92 10.74 8.56
CA ARG A 90 9.86 10.63 9.57
C ARG A 90 10.33 11.14 10.93
N PRO A 91 9.45 11.61 11.79
CA PRO A 91 9.75 11.79 13.20
C PRO A 91 10.30 10.50 13.81
N GLN A 92 11.18 10.59 14.80
CA GLN A 92 11.71 9.40 15.48
C GLN A 92 10.59 8.57 16.14
N ALA A 93 9.59 9.26 16.70
CA ALA A 93 8.38 8.64 17.21
C ALA A 93 7.26 8.79 16.16
N HIS A 94 6.79 7.67 15.59
CA HIS A 94 5.83 7.64 14.47
C HIS A 94 5.03 6.35 14.42
N ILE A 95 4.01 6.30 13.58
CA ILE A 95 3.26 5.07 13.28
C ILE A 95 4.11 4.24 12.30
N VAL A 96 4.60 3.07 12.71
CA VAL A 96 5.35 2.16 11.82
C VAL A 96 4.42 1.51 10.83
N ASP A 97 3.27 1.02 11.33
CA ASP A 97 2.27 0.32 10.52
C ASP A 97 0.89 0.49 11.16
N TYR A 98 -0.16 0.33 10.37
CA TYR A 98 -1.53 0.28 10.86
C TYR A 98 -2.35 -0.74 10.08
N GLN A 99 -3.33 -1.34 10.75
CA GLN A 99 -4.26 -2.28 10.14
C GLN A 99 -5.69 -1.83 10.36
N VAL A 100 -6.43 -1.64 9.27
CA VAL A 100 -7.87 -1.35 9.29
C VAL A 100 -8.64 -2.64 9.08
N ARG A 101 -9.50 -2.98 10.03
CA ARG A 101 -10.46 -4.09 9.93
C ARG A 101 -11.86 -3.56 9.97
N GLN A 102 -12.71 -4.09 9.13
CA GLN A 102 -14.13 -3.73 9.10
C GLN A 102 -15.00 -4.97 9.31
N THR A 103 -16.06 -4.83 10.06
CA THR A 103 -17.08 -5.84 10.26
C THR A 103 -18.44 -5.23 9.94
N ILE A 104 -19.12 -5.79 8.93
CA ILE A 104 -20.48 -5.39 8.59
C ILE A 104 -21.43 -6.44 9.16
N HIS A 105 -22.40 -6.01 9.95
CA HIS A 105 -23.42 -6.92 10.52
C HIS A 105 -24.23 -7.59 9.41
N ALA A 106 -24.80 -8.76 9.72
CA ALA A 106 -25.52 -9.57 8.72
C ALA A 106 -26.80 -8.88 8.19
N ASP A 107 -27.42 -8.03 8.98
CA ASP A 107 -28.57 -7.20 8.60
C ASP A 107 -28.19 -5.98 7.76
N LEU A 108 -26.87 -5.68 7.65
CA LEU A 108 -26.29 -4.52 6.97
C LEU A 108 -26.60 -3.15 7.62
N GLU A 109 -27.17 -3.13 8.80
CA GLU A 109 -27.59 -1.90 9.50
C GLU A 109 -26.46 -1.28 10.33
N MET A 110 -25.36 -2.01 10.58
CA MET A 110 -24.25 -1.55 11.38
C MET A 110 -22.89 -2.01 10.79
N ALA A 111 -21.93 -1.12 10.87
CA ALA A 111 -20.53 -1.40 10.56
C ALA A 111 -19.62 -1.03 11.74
N GLU A 112 -18.66 -1.88 12.03
CA GLU A 112 -17.59 -1.63 12.99
C GLU A 112 -16.26 -1.50 12.23
N ILE A 113 -15.42 -0.55 12.65
CA ILE A 113 -14.11 -0.30 12.06
C ILE A 113 -13.11 -0.24 13.20
N ASP A 114 -12.21 -1.21 13.22
CA ASP A 114 -11.09 -1.28 14.15
C ASP A 114 -9.81 -0.87 13.42
N VAL A 115 -9.06 0.03 14.02
CA VAL A 115 -7.74 0.46 13.50
C VAL A 115 -6.71 0.15 14.56
N ALA A 116 -5.85 -0.83 14.30
CA ALA A 116 -4.74 -1.19 15.17
C ALA A 116 -3.45 -0.56 14.67
N PHE A 117 -2.59 -0.12 15.59
CA PHE A 117 -1.34 0.56 15.30
C PHE A 117 -0.12 -0.20 15.79
N THR A 118 0.96 -0.13 15.00
CA THR A 118 2.31 -0.44 15.44
C THR A 118 3.09 0.87 15.52
N MET A 119 3.56 1.23 16.70
CA MET A 119 4.22 2.51 16.97
C MET A 119 5.72 2.34 17.20
N ALA A 120 6.49 3.34 16.75
CA ALA A 120 7.85 3.58 17.20
C ALA A 120 7.85 4.72 18.19
N GLY A 121 8.26 4.46 19.45
CA GLY A 121 8.25 5.44 20.54
C GLY A 121 6.85 5.76 21.08
N ASP A 122 6.77 6.80 21.89
CA ASP A 122 5.51 7.23 22.52
C ASP A 122 4.74 8.16 21.56
N VAL A 123 3.72 7.61 20.89
CA VAL A 123 2.88 8.32 19.93
C VAL A 123 1.42 8.03 20.22
N THR A 124 0.59 9.06 20.11
CA THR A 124 -0.87 8.94 20.11
C THR A 124 -1.37 9.24 18.71
N ALA A 125 -2.09 8.30 18.11
CA ALA A 125 -2.81 8.54 16.85
C ALA A 125 -4.15 9.24 17.13
N HIS A 126 -4.46 10.27 16.37
CA HIS A 126 -5.74 10.96 16.33
C HIS A 126 -6.43 10.62 15.02
N CYS A 127 -7.58 9.98 15.10
CA CYS A 127 -8.28 9.47 13.92
C CYS A 127 -9.61 10.18 13.74
N GLU A 128 -9.94 10.51 12.49
CA GLU A 128 -11.23 11.02 12.08
C GLU A 128 -11.84 10.15 11.00
N LEU A 129 -13.09 9.74 11.18
CA LEU A 129 -13.86 9.03 10.17
C LEU A 129 -14.80 9.98 9.47
N ILE A 130 -14.73 10.03 8.14
CA ILE A 130 -15.49 10.92 7.27
C ILE A 130 -16.31 10.06 6.31
N SER A 131 -17.59 10.37 6.17
CA SER A 131 -18.50 9.67 5.26
C SER A 131 -18.20 9.93 3.78
N PRO A 132 -18.78 9.15 2.84
CA PRO A 132 -18.59 9.36 1.40
C PRO A 132 -19.01 10.73 0.87
N ASP A 133 -19.92 11.41 1.54
CA ASP A 133 -20.39 12.78 1.22
C ASP A 133 -19.56 13.88 1.92
N GLY A 134 -18.49 13.50 2.64
CA GLY A 134 -17.54 14.43 3.23
C GLY A 134 -17.91 14.93 4.64
N VAL A 135 -18.91 14.33 5.30
CA VAL A 135 -19.30 14.70 6.66
C VAL A 135 -18.44 13.92 7.67
N LYS A 136 -17.86 14.61 8.63
CA LYS A 136 -17.16 13.99 9.77
C LYS A 136 -18.19 13.27 10.66
N LEU A 137 -18.03 11.94 10.78
CA LEU A 137 -18.93 11.09 11.57
C LEU A 137 -18.47 10.94 13.02
N ALA A 138 -17.17 10.71 13.20
CA ALA A 138 -16.58 10.41 14.50
C ALA A 138 -15.10 10.81 14.55
N ALA A 139 -14.58 10.92 15.76
CA ALA A 139 -13.15 11.02 16.04
C ALA A 139 -12.80 10.19 17.28
N ALA A 140 -11.61 9.60 17.26
CA ALA A 140 -11.08 8.79 18.35
C ALA A 140 -9.56 8.96 18.44
N SER A 141 -8.97 8.68 19.59
CA SER A 141 -7.52 8.71 19.77
C SER A 141 -7.06 7.50 20.56
N GLY A 142 -5.91 6.96 20.19
CA GLY A 142 -5.35 5.78 20.85
C GLY A 142 -3.87 5.60 20.56
N THR A 143 -3.21 4.79 21.39
CA THR A 143 -1.80 4.42 21.22
C THR A 143 -1.63 3.03 20.63
N GLU A 144 -2.63 2.16 20.81
CA GLU A 144 -2.62 0.78 20.29
C GLU A 144 -3.72 0.56 19.26
N SER A 145 -4.92 1.13 19.49
CA SER A 145 -6.04 1.00 18.56
C SER A 145 -7.08 2.09 18.78
N VAL A 146 -7.93 2.27 17.77
CA VAL A 146 -9.19 3.02 17.85
C VAL A 146 -10.32 2.22 17.23
N HIS A 147 -11.56 2.48 17.67
CA HIS A 147 -12.76 1.83 17.20
C HIS A 147 -13.80 2.85 16.78
N PHE A 148 -14.52 2.57 15.68
CA PHE A 148 -15.64 3.36 15.21
C PHE A 148 -16.84 2.45 14.91
N THR A 149 -18.03 2.96 15.19
CA THR A 149 -19.30 2.36 14.79
C THR A 149 -20.02 3.29 13.84
N VAL A 150 -20.59 2.74 12.75
CA VAL A 150 -21.38 3.47 11.77
C VAL A 150 -22.74 2.79 11.66
N GLU A 151 -23.78 3.51 12.07
CA GLU A 151 -25.17 3.10 11.89
C GLU A 151 -25.63 3.41 10.46
N ALA A 152 -26.45 2.54 9.86
CA ALA A 152 -26.95 2.64 8.50
C ALA A 152 -25.84 3.00 7.48
N PRO A 153 -24.76 2.20 7.38
CA PRO A 153 -23.60 2.56 6.57
C PRO A 153 -23.92 2.61 5.08
N VAL A 154 -23.33 3.56 4.37
CA VAL A 154 -23.33 3.58 2.91
C VAL A 154 -22.38 2.49 2.43
N LEU A 155 -22.92 1.38 1.95
CA LEU A 155 -22.12 0.22 1.56
C LEU A 155 -21.51 0.39 0.17
N TRP A 156 -20.27 -0.02 0.06
CA TRP A 156 -19.56 -0.11 -1.22
C TRP A 156 -20.10 -1.26 -2.07
N ASN A 157 -20.30 -1.03 -3.35
CA ASN A 157 -20.46 -2.10 -4.34
C ASN A 157 -19.78 -1.71 -5.67
N ASP A 158 -19.70 -2.64 -6.62
CA ASP A 158 -19.01 -2.47 -7.90
C ASP A 158 -19.66 -1.45 -8.85
N GLU A 159 -20.94 -1.11 -8.64
CA GLU A 159 -21.66 -0.08 -9.40
C GLU A 159 -21.63 1.29 -8.69
N GLN A 160 -21.64 1.29 -7.36
CA GLN A 160 -21.58 2.50 -6.53
C GLN A 160 -20.46 2.37 -5.49
N PRO A 161 -19.20 2.68 -5.87
CA PRO A 161 -18.04 2.47 -5.03
C PRO A 161 -17.90 3.58 -3.96
N ALA A 162 -18.84 3.63 -3.03
CA ALA A 162 -18.80 4.58 -1.93
C ALA A 162 -17.61 4.31 -1.00
N LEU A 163 -16.81 5.35 -0.74
CA LEU A 163 -15.59 5.24 0.09
C LEU A 163 -15.65 6.25 1.23
N TYR A 164 -15.48 5.76 2.43
CA TYR A 164 -15.19 6.57 3.61
C TYR A 164 -13.75 7.02 3.59
N THR A 165 -13.45 8.11 4.26
CA THR A 165 -12.07 8.56 4.48
C THR A 165 -11.75 8.41 5.97
N LEU A 166 -10.67 7.72 6.28
CA LEU A 166 -10.05 7.71 7.60
C LEU A 166 -8.81 8.61 7.53
N LEU A 167 -8.80 9.67 8.33
CA LEU A 167 -7.60 10.47 8.57
C LEU A 167 -6.95 9.97 9.85
N ILE A 168 -5.64 9.78 9.82
CA ILE A 168 -4.84 9.37 10.98
C ILE A 168 -3.72 10.38 11.11
N GLU A 169 -3.73 11.14 12.19
CA GLU A 169 -2.70 12.13 12.50
C GLU A 169 -1.88 11.68 13.70
N ALA A 170 -0.56 11.72 13.58
CA ALA A 170 0.35 11.35 14.65
C ALA A 170 1.66 12.10 14.50
N ASN A 171 2.06 12.84 15.53
CA ASN A 171 3.36 13.53 15.62
C ASN A 171 3.75 14.34 14.35
N GLY A 172 2.77 15.03 13.75
CA GLY A 172 2.96 15.88 12.55
C GLY A 172 2.89 15.13 11.21
N GLU A 173 2.71 13.80 11.21
CA GLU A 173 2.37 13.02 10.02
C GLU A 173 0.84 12.92 9.88
N CYS A 174 0.36 12.89 8.64
CA CYS A 174 -1.04 12.68 8.32
C CYS A 174 -1.18 11.60 7.25
N ILE A 175 -1.92 10.54 7.58
CA ILE A 175 -2.26 9.45 6.68
C ILE A 175 -3.72 9.60 6.30
N ARG A 176 -4.01 9.50 5.01
CA ARG A 176 -5.38 9.47 4.49
C ARG A 176 -5.66 8.12 3.86
N GLU A 177 -6.49 7.33 4.51
CA GLU A 177 -6.91 6.02 4.03
C GLU A 177 -8.35 6.07 3.49
N ARG A 178 -8.62 5.31 2.42
CA ARG A 178 -9.96 5.18 1.84
C ARG A 178 -10.52 3.81 2.16
N ILE A 179 -11.64 3.78 2.87
CA ILE A 179 -12.26 2.56 3.39
C ILE A 179 -13.56 2.27 2.65
N ALA A 180 -13.68 1.06 2.12
CA ALA A 180 -14.90 0.53 1.53
C ALA A 180 -15.65 -0.32 2.56
N LEU A 181 -16.79 0.12 3.08
CA LEU A 181 -17.62 -0.69 3.97
C LEU A 181 -18.42 -1.70 3.13
N ARG A 182 -18.08 -2.98 3.23
CA ARG A 182 -18.71 -4.05 2.46
C ARG A 182 -18.65 -5.39 3.21
N ARG A 183 -19.72 -6.17 3.07
CA ARG A 183 -19.77 -7.55 3.55
C ARG A 183 -19.54 -8.49 2.38
N LEU A 184 -18.48 -9.27 2.43
CA LEU A 184 -18.15 -10.28 1.40
C LEU A 184 -18.11 -11.64 2.09
N VAL A 185 -18.96 -12.56 1.68
CA VAL A 185 -19.07 -13.90 2.30
C VAL A 185 -19.37 -14.95 1.24
N ILE A 186 -19.09 -16.21 1.56
CA ILE A 186 -19.51 -17.36 0.75
C ILE A 186 -20.52 -18.13 1.57
N GLU A 187 -21.75 -18.22 1.06
CA GLU A 187 -22.86 -18.98 1.66
C GLU A 187 -23.37 -20.00 0.63
N ASP A 188 -23.48 -21.24 1.01
CA ASP A 188 -23.91 -22.36 0.13
C ASP A 188 -23.15 -22.43 -1.22
N GLY A 189 -21.88 -22.10 -1.20
CA GLY A 189 -21.03 -22.09 -2.40
C GLY A 189 -21.20 -20.86 -3.30
N VAL A 190 -22.00 -19.88 -2.90
CA VAL A 190 -22.26 -18.65 -3.63
C VAL A 190 -21.50 -17.48 -2.97
N LEU A 191 -20.76 -16.73 -3.77
CA LEU A 191 -20.12 -15.48 -3.32
C LEU A 191 -21.17 -14.38 -3.24
N LEU A 192 -21.32 -13.79 -2.06
CA LEU A 192 -22.26 -12.70 -1.80
C LEU A 192 -21.50 -11.41 -1.49
N LEU A 193 -21.91 -10.31 -2.10
CA LEU A 193 -21.54 -8.95 -1.76
C LEU A 193 -22.77 -8.25 -1.17
N ASN A 194 -22.70 -7.80 0.08
CA ASN A 194 -23.80 -7.16 0.81
C ASN A 194 -25.09 -7.99 0.69
N ASN A 195 -25.00 -9.30 0.99
CA ASN A 195 -26.07 -10.28 0.94
C ASN A 195 -26.67 -10.53 -0.46
N ARG A 196 -26.06 -10.04 -1.53
CA ARG A 196 -26.50 -10.27 -2.92
C ARG A 196 -25.50 -11.12 -3.68
N PRO A 197 -25.93 -12.10 -4.48
CA PRO A 197 -25.02 -12.91 -5.30
C PRO A 197 -24.15 -12.04 -6.20
N LEU A 198 -22.83 -12.24 -6.13
CA LEU A 198 -21.84 -11.56 -6.95
C LEU A 198 -21.26 -12.54 -7.97
N LYS A 199 -21.38 -12.20 -9.25
CA LYS A 199 -20.66 -12.90 -10.33
C LYS A 199 -19.47 -12.06 -10.77
N LEU A 200 -18.27 -12.60 -10.59
CA LEU A 200 -17.04 -11.96 -11.04
C LEU A 200 -16.95 -12.02 -12.57
N ARG A 201 -16.90 -10.87 -13.21
CA ARG A 201 -16.68 -10.67 -14.65
C ARG A 201 -15.45 -9.82 -14.82
N GLY A 202 -14.31 -10.48 -15.07
CA GLY A 202 -13.04 -9.77 -15.07
C GLY A 202 -11.96 -10.45 -15.88
N ILE A 203 -10.78 -9.90 -15.78
CA ILE A 203 -9.58 -10.37 -16.45
C ILE A 203 -8.40 -10.49 -15.47
N ASN A 204 -7.38 -11.22 -15.88
CA ASN A 204 -6.05 -11.13 -15.28
C ASN A 204 -5.33 -9.91 -15.89
N ARG A 205 -4.68 -9.11 -15.05
CA ARG A 205 -3.91 -7.95 -15.47
C ARG A 205 -2.49 -8.03 -14.93
N HIS A 206 -1.53 -7.79 -15.81
CA HIS A 206 -0.13 -7.60 -15.47
C HIS A 206 0.23 -6.12 -15.45
N ASP A 207 1.16 -5.72 -14.57
CA ASP A 207 1.85 -4.43 -14.70
C ASP A 207 2.85 -4.55 -15.84
N SER A 208 2.45 -4.09 -17.01
CA SER A 208 3.28 -4.11 -18.21
C SER A 208 2.93 -2.95 -19.13
N HIS A 209 3.97 -2.35 -19.73
CA HIS A 209 3.83 -1.29 -20.68
C HIS A 209 4.52 -1.70 -21.99
N PRO A 210 3.93 -1.47 -23.19
CA PRO A 210 4.45 -1.98 -24.46
C PRO A 210 5.85 -1.46 -24.83
N ILE A 211 6.28 -0.33 -24.26
CA ILE A 211 7.58 0.28 -24.51
C ILE A 211 8.49 0.18 -23.27
N LEU A 212 7.95 0.39 -22.06
CA LEU A 212 8.71 0.51 -20.83
C LEU A 212 8.85 -0.83 -20.07
N GLY A 213 8.22 -1.91 -20.55
CA GLY A 213 8.27 -3.21 -19.90
C GLY A 213 7.54 -3.22 -18.57
N HIS A 214 8.22 -3.55 -17.48
CA HIS A 214 7.63 -3.59 -16.13
C HIS A 214 7.38 -2.21 -15.52
N ALA A 215 8.06 -1.17 -15.97
CA ALA A 215 7.81 0.18 -15.52
C ALA A 215 6.47 0.67 -16.09
N THR A 216 5.42 0.57 -15.31
CA THR A 216 4.05 0.88 -15.73
C THR A 216 3.61 2.20 -15.12
N PRO A 217 3.58 3.30 -15.88
CA PRO A 217 3.15 4.61 -15.38
C PRO A 217 1.69 4.58 -14.90
N GLU A 218 1.36 5.33 -13.86
CA GLU A 218 0.01 5.47 -13.32
C GLU A 218 -1.03 5.80 -14.40
N ALA A 219 -0.70 6.70 -15.32
CA ALA A 219 -1.60 7.07 -16.44
C ALA A 219 -1.96 5.87 -17.32
N HIS A 220 -1.04 4.90 -17.48
CA HIS A 220 -1.32 3.67 -18.23
C HIS A 220 -2.23 2.74 -17.41
N MET A 221 -1.98 2.59 -16.11
CA MET A 221 -2.82 1.80 -15.22
C MET A 221 -4.26 2.35 -15.18
N LEU A 222 -4.43 3.65 -15.04
CA LEU A 222 -5.74 4.31 -15.07
C LEU A 222 -6.45 4.10 -16.42
N ARG A 223 -5.72 4.13 -17.53
CA ARG A 223 -6.29 3.81 -18.84
C ARG A 223 -6.80 2.39 -18.93
N ASP A 224 -6.05 1.41 -18.41
CA ASP A 224 -6.47 0.01 -18.35
C ASP A 224 -7.77 -0.13 -17.55
N LEU A 225 -7.83 0.47 -16.36
CA LEU A 225 -9.03 0.46 -15.52
C LEU A 225 -10.25 1.06 -16.22
N TYR A 226 -10.04 2.19 -16.92
CA TYR A 226 -11.09 2.84 -17.70
C TYR A 226 -11.63 1.95 -18.83
N LEU A 227 -10.75 1.32 -19.59
CA LEU A 227 -11.12 0.40 -20.68
C LEU A 227 -11.87 -0.83 -20.13
N LEU A 228 -11.45 -1.36 -19.00
CA LEU A 228 -12.11 -2.49 -18.34
C LEU A 228 -13.51 -2.11 -17.86
N LYS A 229 -13.66 -0.93 -17.26
CA LYS A 229 -14.98 -0.44 -16.84
C LYS A 229 -15.91 -0.22 -18.05
N GLN A 230 -15.39 0.32 -19.15
CA GLN A 230 -16.16 0.44 -20.41
C GLN A 230 -16.58 -0.93 -20.99
N ALA A 231 -15.73 -1.97 -20.80
CA ALA A 231 -16.05 -3.33 -21.22
C ALA A 231 -16.98 -4.07 -20.23
N ASN A 232 -17.54 -3.36 -19.25
CA ASN A 232 -18.41 -3.90 -18.20
C ASN A 232 -17.75 -4.98 -17.33
N CYS A 233 -16.45 -4.88 -17.10
CA CYS A 233 -15.74 -5.69 -16.11
C CYS A 233 -15.97 -5.11 -14.71
N ASN A 234 -16.25 -5.98 -13.75
CA ASN A 234 -16.39 -5.62 -12.33
C ASN A 234 -15.27 -6.16 -11.44
N THR A 235 -14.30 -6.85 -12.04
CA THR A 235 -13.23 -7.53 -11.30
C THR A 235 -11.94 -7.51 -12.10
N ILE A 236 -10.82 -7.33 -11.40
CA ILE A 236 -9.47 -7.51 -11.93
C ILE A 236 -8.73 -8.44 -10.98
N ARG A 237 -8.07 -9.46 -11.54
CA ARG A 237 -7.09 -10.23 -10.80
C ARG A 237 -5.70 -9.70 -11.11
N THR A 238 -5.03 -9.19 -10.11
CA THR A 238 -3.62 -8.80 -10.23
C THR A 238 -2.78 -10.06 -10.38
N SER A 239 -2.27 -10.31 -11.55
CA SER A 239 -1.50 -11.53 -11.83
C SER A 239 -0.04 -11.21 -12.11
N HIS A 240 0.90 -11.88 -11.41
CA HIS A 240 0.67 -12.85 -10.32
C HIS A 240 1.44 -12.36 -9.08
N TYR A 241 1.54 -11.08 -8.91
CA TYR A 241 2.37 -10.36 -7.94
C TYR A 241 1.62 -9.12 -7.44
N PRO A 242 2.03 -8.51 -6.33
CA PRO A 242 1.51 -7.20 -5.92
C PRO A 242 1.73 -6.16 -7.02
N ASN A 243 0.63 -5.52 -7.46
CA ASN A 243 0.70 -4.43 -8.43
C ASN A 243 1.13 -3.13 -7.75
N ASP A 244 1.55 -2.18 -8.57
CA ASP A 244 1.90 -0.83 -8.14
C ASP A 244 0.65 -0.03 -7.77
#